data_e64dd297281228d2d4a647aa79253adf
#
_entry.id   e64dd297281228d2d4a647aa79253adf
#
_cell.length_a   1.000
_cell.length_b   1.000
_cell.length_c   1.000
_cell.angle_alpha   90.00
_cell.angle_beta   90.00
_cell.angle_gamma   90.00
#
_symmetry.space_group_name_H-M   'P 1'
#
loop_
_entity.id
_entity.type
_entity.pdbx_description
1 polymer ?
#
loop_
_entity_poly.entity_id
_entity_poly.type
_entity_poly.pdbx_seq_one_letter_code
_entity_poly.pdbx_strand_id
1 'polypeptide(L)'
;MITVGYSTREHNPKFIEYLKKSSGFKKIEVIEKINNGEKSLSQVYNEILDEAKTDIVVLCHDDIYFDTNSWYYKLKTHFENSEYGILGVAGTTNMPETGRWWDVRKNMIGIVNHENGGKKWTSKYSEDFGKSIRESVIVDGLFIALSKSRIKHTFDDDFKGFHFYDLAFCFRNYIEDVKVGVVTNIRITHKSIGQTNEQWEENREFFVQKYGNHLPKKVSFDPNRKIKVLLSSISFRNFTGSELYVYELAKSLIKLNCSVTVLSQIGGPLTDMAKKLGIKCVSFENAPGFKLGDGQWGVNTPEGFKPSALNALYRVSDVDFDIIHFQHKPVAERILNMYPEIDKICAVHSEVISLEDPVKDNTIKKYIAIRPEIKEHIINKFQIPEEMIEVIYNPVDNEKFKSTNFNSSGDYVLFVGTIDYLRKETILDLIEYTREIGKELWLVGENNGNYLENILLEGHVKHYKSTWDVEKFI
;
A
#
# COMPACT_ATOMS: atom_id res chain seq x y z
N MET A 1 -5.84 -8.78 28.44
CA MET A 1 -5.61 -7.66 29.36
C MET A 1 -4.19 -7.15 29.07
N ILE A 2 -3.86 -5.89 29.38
CA ILE A 2 -2.54 -5.29 29.13
C ILE A 2 -2.03 -4.75 30.47
N THR A 3 -0.76 -4.98 30.76
CA THR A 3 -0.02 -4.32 31.85
C THR A 3 0.75 -3.15 31.27
N VAL A 4 0.75 -2.00 31.95
CA VAL A 4 1.60 -0.83 31.63
C VAL A 4 2.61 -0.65 32.74
N GLY A 5 3.88 -0.64 32.39
CA GLY A 5 4.98 -0.45 33.33
C GLY A 5 5.83 0.77 32.95
N TYR A 6 6.32 1.48 33.95
CA TYR A 6 7.23 2.60 33.77
C TYR A 6 8.16 2.81 34.96
N SER A 7 9.30 3.44 34.69
CA SER A 7 10.25 3.90 35.69
C SER A 7 10.04 5.38 35.92
N THR A 8 10.08 5.83 37.16
CA THR A 8 9.96 7.25 37.55
C THR A 8 10.83 7.55 38.75
N ARG A 9 11.13 8.84 39.02
CA ARG A 9 11.92 9.25 40.17
C ARG A 9 11.08 9.35 41.46
N GLU A 10 9.79 9.58 41.36
CA GLU A 10 8.86 9.71 42.44
C GLU A 10 7.48 9.16 42.14
N HIS A 11 6.71 8.81 43.14
CA HIS A 11 5.35 8.30 42.95
C HIS A 11 4.45 9.31 42.23
N ASN A 12 3.84 8.90 41.11
CA ASN A 12 3.02 9.76 40.29
C ASN A 12 1.58 9.21 40.08
N PRO A 13 0.70 9.38 41.09
CA PRO A 13 -0.68 8.89 40.99
C PRO A 13 -1.49 9.55 39.88
N LYS A 14 -1.15 10.79 39.49
CA LYS A 14 -1.80 11.48 38.36
C LYS A 14 -1.48 10.82 37.05
N PHE A 15 -0.27 10.34 36.85
CA PHE A 15 0.12 9.64 35.66
C PHE A 15 -0.54 8.25 35.57
N ILE A 16 -0.65 7.55 36.71
CA ILE A 16 -1.40 6.29 36.80
C ILE A 16 -2.87 6.47 36.38
N GLU A 17 -3.52 7.50 36.89
CA GLU A 17 -4.91 7.83 36.55
C GLU A 17 -5.04 8.19 35.09
N TYR A 18 -4.09 8.99 34.56
CA TYR A 18 -4.02 9.36 33.16
C TYR A 18 -3.91 8.13 32.26
N LEU A 19 -3.00 7.19 32.55
CA LEU A 19 -2.83 5.95 31.77
C LEU A 19 -4.14 5.13 31.71
N LYS A 20 -4.81 4.97 32.86
CA LYS A 20 -6.11 4.28 32.94
C LYS A 20 -7.19 4.97 32.12
N LYS A 21 -7.24 6.30 32.13
CA LYS A 21 -8.23 7.09 31.40
C LYS A 21 -7.97 7.07 29.89
N SER A 22 -6.74 7.35 29.46
CA SER A 22 -6.36 7.44 28.03
C SER A 22 -6.47 6.09 27.32
N SER A 23 -6.23 4.98 28.04
CA SER A 23 -6.35 3.64 27.49
C SER A 23 -7.77 3.31 26.97
N GLY A 24 -8.81 3.95 27.52
CA GLY A 24 -10.21 3.60 27.27
C GLY A 24 -10.66 2.33 28.01
N PHE A 25 -9.78 1.69 28.80
CA PHE A 25 -10.06 0.46 29.55
C PHE A 25 -9.59 0.60 31.01
N LYS A 26 -10.50 0.88 31.92
CA LYS A 26 -10.21 1.19 33.33
C LYS A 26 -9.48 0.11 34.12
N LYS A 27 -9.52 -1.15 33.65
CA LYS A 27 -8.93 -2.31 34.35
C LYS A 27 -7.54 -2.69 33.85
N ILE A 28 -6.80 -1.77 33.19
CA ILE A 28 -5.38 -2.02 32.91
C ILE A 28 -4.61 -2.16 34.24
N GLU A 29 -3.66 -3.08 34.27
CA GLU A 29 -2.68 -3.16 35.34
C GLU A 29 -1.62 -2.08 35.10
N VAL A 30 -1.22 -1.34 36.14
CA VAL A 30 -0.15 -0.34 36.05
C VAL A 30 0.89 -0.67 37.12
N ILE A 31 2.14 -0.85 36.69
CA ILE A 31 3.31 -1.10 37.54
C ILE A 31 4.24 0.11 37.48
N GLU A 32 4.36 0.82 38.59
CA GLU A 32 5.28 1.94 38.74
C GLU A 32 6.53 1.47 39.50
N LYS A 33 7.70 1.77 38.96
CA LYS A 33 8.99 1.52 39.62
C LYS A 33 9.68 2.84 39.92
N ILE A 34 9.88 3.10 41.18
CA ILE A 34 10.68 4.25 41.62
C ILE A 34 12.15 3.89 41.47
N ASN A 35 12.90 4.69 40.70
CA ASN A 35 14.31 4.50 40.43
C ASN A 35 15.02 5.84 40.26
N ASN A 36 15.86 6.22 41.21
CA ASN A 36 16.62 7.45 41.16
C ASN A 36 18.02 7.27 40.55
N GLY A 37 18.19 6.24 39.72
CA GLY A 37 19.44 5.91 39.03
C GLY A 37 20.23 4.81 39.70
N GLU A 38 19.65 4.11 40.70
CA GLU A 38 20.29 2.96 41.36
C GLU A 38 20.38 1.76 40.41
N LYS A 39 19.40 1.60 39.52
CA LYS A 39 19.33 0.51 38.55
C LYS A 39 19.34 1.03 37.13
N SER A 40 19.88 0.25 36.20
CA SER A 40 19.71 0.51 34.77
C SER A 40 18.23 0.33 34.36
N LEU A 41 17.83 0.95 33.26
CA LEU A 41 16.46 0.81 32.77
C LEU A 41 16.18 -0.63 32.29
N SER A 42 17.19 -1.36 31.82
CA SER A 42 17.10 -2.81 31.54
C SER A 42 16.65 -3.59 32.78
N GLN A 43 17.31 -3.36 33.92
CA GLN A 43 16.97 -4.05 35.17
C GLN A 43 15.57 -3.69 35.65
N VAL A 44 15.19 -2.40 35.59
CA VAL A 44 13.84 -1.96 36.00
C VAL A 44 12.77 -2.59 35.12
N TYR A 45 12.98 -2.64 33.81
CA TYR A 45 12.01 -3.22 32.90
C TYR A 45 11.93 -4.74 33.01
N ASN A 46 13.03 -5.43 33.31
CA ASN A 46 12.99 -6.85 33.63
C ASN A 46 12.15 -7.12 34.90
N GLU A 47 12.31 -6.32 35.96
CA GLU A 47 11.46 -6.43 37.14
C GLU A 47 9.97 -6.20 36.83
N ILE A 48 9.65 -5.25 35.95
CA ILE A 48 8.27 -5.03 35.51
C ILE A 48 7.75 -6.24 34.74
N LEU A 49 8.55 -6.83 33.87
CA LEU A 49 8.17 -8.03 33.13
C LEU A 49 7.89 -9.22 34.04
N ASP A 50 8.69 -9.39 35.10
CA ASP A 50 8.50 -10.47 36.07
C ASP A 50 7.22 -10.28 36.89
N GLU A 51 6.86 -9.05 37.25
CA GLU A 51 5.65 -8.74 38.03
C GLU A 51 4.38 -8.75 37.17
N ALA A 52 4.48 -8.44 35.87
CA ALA A 52 3.33 -8.30 34.97
C ALA A 52 2.57 -9.61 34.83
N LYS A 53 1.26 -9.58 35.14
CA LYS A 53 0.37 -10.75 35.10
C LYS A 53 -0.23 -11.02 33.73
N THR A 54 -0.01 -10.13 32.77
CA THR A 54 -0.56 -10.26 31.42
C THR A 54 0.51 -10.59 30.41
N ASP A 55 0.13 -11.22 29.29
CA ASP A 55 1.05 -11.52 28.19
C ASP A 55 1.49 -10.23 27.48
N ILE A 56 0.56 -9.30 27.24
CA ILE A 56 0.90 -8.02 26.60
C ILE A 56 1.32 -7.01 27.67
N VAL A 57 2.55 -6.54 27.55
CA VAL A 57 3.14 -5.54 28.43
C VAL A 57 3.55 -4.31 27.62
N VAL A 58 3.18 -3.13 28.10
CA VAL A 58 3.62 -1.84 27.58
C VAL A 58 4.63 -1.24 28.55
N LEU A 59 5.83 -0.96 28.07
CA LEU A 59 6.88 -0.24 28.79
C LEU A 59 7.01 1.14 28.17
N CYS A 60 6.98 2.18 28.99
CA CYS A 60 7.01 3.54 28.47
C CYS A 60 7.72 4.51 29.43
N HIS A 61 8.11 5.67 28.90
CA HIS A 61 8.60 6.76 29.75
C HIS A 61 7.45 7.38 30.55
N ASP A 62 7.77 7.99 31.69
CA ASP A 62 6.81 8.66 32.58
C ASP A 62 6.39 10.07 32.12
N ASP A 63 6.96 10.53 31.01
CA ASP A 63 6.72 11.83 30.38
C ASP A 63 6.04 11.74 29.00
N ILE A 64 5.43 10.59 28.67
CA ILE A 64 4.65 10.45 27.45
C ILE A 64 3.15 10.68 27.69
N TYR A 65 2.49 11.18 26.63
CA TYR A 65 1.04 11.37 26.61
C TYR A 65 0.46 10.80 25.31
N PHE A 66 -0.59 9.99 25.43
CA PHE A 66 -1.30 9.43 24.28
C PHE A 66 -2.24 10.46 23.68
N ASP A 67 -1.98 10.85 22.45
CA ASP A 67 -2.89 11.69 21.65
C ASP A 67 -4.04 10.86 21.07
N THR A 68 -3.84 9.54 21.00
CA THR A 68 -4.85 8.58 20.53
C THR A 68 -5.69 8.07 21.70
N ASN A 69 -6.98 8.39 21.70
CA ASN A 69 -7.91 7.84 22.69
C ASN A 69 -8.14 6.34 22.46
N SER A 70 -8.36 5.62 23.56
CA SER A 70 -8.67 4.18 23.52
C SER A 70 -7.58 3.33 22.84
N TRP A 71 -6.33 3.74 23.00
CA TRP A 71 -5.17 3.07 22.43
C TRP A 71 -5.06 1.59 22.84
N TYR A 72 -5.59 1.22 23.99
CA TYR A 72 -5.65 -0.17 24.47
C TYR A 72 -6.27 -1.12 23.43
N TYR A 73 -7.42 -0.75 22.88
CA TYR A 73 -8.14 -1.61 21.92
C TYR A 73 -7.39 -1.73 20.61
N LYS A 74 -6.78 -0.65 20.15
CA LYS A 74 -5.93 -0.67 18.94
C LYS A 74 -4.73 -1.60 19.13
N LEU A 75 -4.00 -1.42 20.23
CA LEU A 75 -2.83 -2.23 20.53
C LEU A 75 -3.19 -3.71 20.69
N LYS A 76 -4.27 -4.01 21.42
CA LYS A 76 -4.78 -5.36 21.58
C LYS A 76 -5.10 -6.01 20.23
N THR A 77 -5.82 -5.29 19.36
CA THR A 77 -6.14 -5.75 18.01
C THR A 77 -4.88 -6.03 17.18
N HIS A 78 -3.84 -5.21 17.31
CA HIS A 78 -2.58 -5.46 16.62
C HIS A 78 -1.94 -6.78 17.04
N PHE A 79 -1.84 -7.06 18.33
CA PHE A 79 -1.30 -8.33 18.80
C PHE A 79 -2.20 -9.53 18.45
N GLU A 80 -3.51 -9.39 18.45
CA GLU A 80 -4.44 -10.46 18.10
C GLU A 80 -4.41 -10.81 16.61
N ASN A 81 -4.21 -9.82 15.74
CA ASN A 81 -4.29 -9.99 14.28
C ASN A 81 -2.92 -10.06 13.59
N SER A 82 -1.83 -10.14 14.34
CA SER A 82 -0.48 -10.21 13.79
C SER A 82 0.42 -11.13 14.62
N GLU A 83 1.59 -11.43 14.08
CA GLU A 83 2.62 -12.24 14.75
C GLU A 83 3.73 -11.39 15.39
N TYR A 84 3.56 -10.06 15.46
CA TYR A 84 4.57 -9.21 16.07
C TYR A 84 4.78 -9.55 17.55
N GLY A 85 6.04 -9.67 17.95
CA GLY A 85 6.42 -9.84 19.35
C GLY A 85 6.66 -8.52 20.05
N ILE A 86 7.10 -7.50 19.30
CA ILE A 86 7.46 -6.17 19.82
C ILE A 86 6.87 -5.10 18.90
N LEU A 87 6.22 -4.09 19.49
CA LEU A 87 5.63 -2.96 18.79
C LEU A 87 6.05 -1.64 19.45
N GLY A 88 6.36 -0.62 18.65
CA GLY A 88 6.66 0.74 19.11
C GLY A 88 5.94 1.79 18.27
N VAL A 89 6.26 3.08 18.47
CA VAL A 89 5.67 4.20 17.70
C VAL A 89 6.68 4.92 16.81
N ALA A 90 7.97 4.63 17.00
CA ALA A 90 9.08 5.07 16.16
C ALA A 90 10.14 3.99 16.09
N GLY A 91 10.90 3.91 15.01
CA GLY A 91 11.95 2.93 14.81
C GLY A 91 12.60 3.03 13.44
N THR A 92 13.31 1.98 13.03
CA THR A 92 13.97 1.95 11.72
C THR A 92 13.86 0.59 11.03
N THR A 93 13.76 0.62 9.71
CA THR A 93 13.83 -0.58 8.85
C THR A 93 15.26 -1.06 8.58
N ASN A 94 16.26 -0.30 9.01
CA ASN A 94 17.66 -0.64 8.81
C ASN A 94 18.51 -0.14 9.99
N MET A 95 19.07 -1.06 10.76
CA MET A 95 20.05 -0.75 11.78
C MET A 95 21.42 -0.70 11.14
N PRO A 96 22.08 0.47 11.03
CA PRO A 96 23.35 0.62 10.35
C PRO A 96 24.53 0.11 11.19
N GLU A 97 25.71 -0.05 10.56
CA GLU A 97 26.96 -0.46 11.21
C GLU A 97 27.38 0.49 12.33
N THR A 98 26.99 1.76 12.25
CA THR A 98 27.29 2.77 13.26
C THR A 98 26.59 2.58 14.59
N GLY A 99 25.53 1.76 14.62
CA GLY A 99 24.64 1.62 15.78
C GLY A 99 23.71 2.80 16.01
N ARG A 100 23.69 3.80 15.13
CA ARG A 100 22.81 4.99 15.20
C ARG A 100 21.64 4.81 14.24
N TRP A 101 20.49 4.41 14.72
CA TRP A 101 19.32 4.07 13.92
C TRP A 101 18.77 5.25 13.08
N TRP A 102 19.14 6.49 13.40
CA TRP A 102 18.73 7.70 12.68
C TRP A 102 19.72 8.18 11.61
N ASP A 103 20.88 7.52 11.43
CA ASP A 103 21.88 7.94 10.43
C ASP A 103 21.33 7.93 8.99
N VAL A 104 20.33 7.08 8.72
CA VAL A 104 19.68 7.00 7.42
C VAL A 104 18.19 7.34 7.54
N ARG A 105 17.89 8.64 7.46
CA ARG A 105 16.54 9.18 7.68
C ARG A 105 15.44 8.47 6.89
N LYS A 106 15.70 8.09 5.64
CA LYS A 106 14.72 7.37 4.78
C LYS A 106 14.31 5.99 5.32
N ASN A 107 15.10 5.42 6.23
CA ASN A 107 14.80 4.14 6.85
C ASN A 107 14.03 4.29 8.18
N MET A 108 13.94 5.51 8.70
CA MET A 108 13.20 5.79 9.93
C MET A 108 11.70 5.73 9.66
N ILE A 109 10.95 5.18 10.61
CA ILE A 109 9.50 5.05 10.53
C ILE A 109 8.84 5.50 11.82
N GLY A 110 7.61 6.02 11.72
CA GLY A 110 6.83 6.48 12.84
C GLY A 110 6.61 7.98 12.89
N ILE A 111 5.77 8.40 13.83
CA ILE A 111 5.45 9.81 14.08
C ILE A 111 5.35 10.01 15.57
N VAL A 112 6.13 10.96 16.09
CA VAL A 112 6.13 11.34 17.50
C VAL A 112 5.92 12.85 17.61
N ASN A 113 4.92 13.26 18.38
CA ASN A 113 4.76 14.65 18.79
C ASN A 113 5.68 14.94 19.98
N HIS A 114 6.22 16.14 20.04
CA HIS A 114 7.10 16.58 21.11
C HIS A 114 6.58 17.89 21.72
N GLU A 115 6.79 18.03 23.02
CA GLU A 115 6.54 19.27 23.74
C GLU A 115 7.67 19.50 24.75
N ASN A 116 8.46 20.57 24.59
CA ASN A 116 9.52 20.92 25.53
C ASN A 116 9.70 22.43 25.61
N GLY A 117 9.77 22.98 26.83
CA GLY A 117 9.96 24.43 27.07
C GLY A 117 8.88 25.29 26.38
N GLY A 118 7.65 24.83 26.31
CA GLY A 118 6.54 25.53 25.64
C GLY A 118 6.55 25.43 24.10
N LYS A 119 7.55 24.80 23.49
CA LYS A 119 7.61 24.53 22.07
C LYS A 119 7.01 23.17 21.74
N LYS A 120 6.22 23.12 20.66
CA LYS A 120 5.64 21.90 20.15
C LYS A 120 6.11 21.64 18.71
N TRP A 121 6.47 20.42 18.39
CA TRP A 121 6.81 20.00 17.02
C TRP A 121 6.47 18.52 16.84
N THR A 122 6.47 18.08 15.58
CA THR A 122 6.23 16.69 15.23
C THR A 122 7.46 16.16 14.48
N SER A 123 8.03 15.07 14.98
CA SER A 123 9.01 14.26 14.25
C SER A 123 8.25 13.27 13.38
N LYS A 124 8.20 13.57 12.08
CA LYS A 124 7.55 12.74 11.09
C LYS A 124 8.67 12.08 10.25
N TYR A 125 8.89 10.81 10.49
CA TYR A 125 9.95 10.06 9.84
C TYR A 125 9.50 9.44 8.52
N SER A 126 8.22 9.04 8.46
CA SER A 126 7.58 8.56 7.24
C SER A 126 6.11 8.94 7.24
N GLU A 127 5.58 9.24 6.06
CA GLU A 127 4.14 9.44 5.85
C GLU A 127 3.53 8.11 5.42
N ASP A 128 3.23 7.24 6.38
CA ASP A 128 2.48 6.02 6.10
C ASP A 128 0.99 6.25 6.27
N PHE A 129 0.37 6.66 5.21
CA PHE A 129 -1.06 6.56 5.10
C PHE A 129 -1.40 5.12 4.67
N GLY A 130 -1.92 4.32 5.60
CA GLY A 130 -2.48 3.01 5.29
C GLY A 130 -1.89 1.80 5.98
N LYS A 131 -0.74 1.92 6.64
CA LYS A 131 -0.20 0.81 7.45
C LYS A 131 -0.53 1.01 8.92
N SER A 132 -1.25 0.06 9.49
CA SER A 132 -1.44 0.03 10.95
C SER A 132 -0.18 -0.42 11.69
N ILE A 133 0.66 -1.27 11.06
CA ILE A 133 1.98 -1.69 11.55
C ILE A 133 2.96 -1.73 10.38
N ARG A 134 4.19 -1.21 10.57
CA ARG A 134 5.33 -1.43 9.68
C ARG A 134 6.40 -2.24 10.37
N GLU A 135 6.95 -3.22 9.65
CA GLU A 135 8.08 -3.99 10.14
C GLU A 135 9.30 -3.06 10.36
N SER A 136 9.98 -3.26 11.46
CA SER A 136 11.20 -2.55 11.84
C SER A 136 12.21 -3.50 12.45
N VAL A 137 13.47 -3.10 12.46
CA VAL A 137 14.54 -3.85 13.13
C VAL A 137 14.55 -3.54 14.62
N ILE A 138 14.28 -2.27 14.96
CA ILE A 138 14.19 -1.80 16.34
C ILE A 138 13.05 -0.79 16.49
N VAL A 139 12.62 -0.56 17.71
CA VAL A 139 11.76 0.57 18.08
C VAL A 139 12.42 1.40 19.16
N ASP A 140 12.05 2.68 19.20
CA ASP A 140 12.51 3.65 20.21
C ASP A 140 11.88 3.37 21.57
N GLY A 141 12.67 3.51 22.62
CA GLY A 141 12.33 3.16 23.99
C GLY A 141 11.26 3.99 24.65
N LEU A 142 10.88 5.14 24.05
CA LEU A 142 9.81 5.98 24.63
C LEU A 142 8.50 5.20 24.83
N PHE A 143 8.26 4.19 23.98
CA PHE A 143 7.11 3.31 24.03
C PHE A 143 7.45 1.96 23.40
N ILE A 144 7.47 0.90 24.19
CA ILE A 144 7.67 -0.48 23.78
C ILE A 144 6.49 -1.31 24.26
N ALA A 145 5.71 -1.86 23.37
CA ALA A 145 4.71 -2.88 23.68
C ALA A 145 5.24 -4.24 23.25
N LEU A 146 5.08 -5.25 24.08
CA LEU A 146 5.58 -6.60 23.80
C LEU A 146 4.60 -7.69 24.23
N SER A 147 4.70 -8.86 23.60
CA SER A 147 4.05 -10.09 24.05
C SER A 147 5.10 -10.99 24.71
N LYS A 148 4.93 -11.27 26.00
CA LYS A 148 5.87 -12.12 26.77
C LYS A 148 6.02 -13.51 26.18
N SER A 149 4.95 -14.05 25.60
CA SER A 149 4.98 -15.38 24.97
C SER A 149 5.66 -15.40 23.59
N ARG A 150 5.89 -14.23 22.96
CA ARG A 150 6.49 -14.12 21.61
C ARG A 150 7.93 -13.64 21.61
N ILE A 151 8.38 -12.93 22.66
CA ILE A 151 9.78 -12.55 22.79
C ILE A 151 10.63 -13.76 23.16
N LYS A 152 11.88 -13.77 22.74
CA LYS A 152 12.87 -14.80 23.07
C LYS A 152 13.84 -14.35 24.16
N HIS A 153 14.01 -13.06 24.31
CA HIS A 153 14.92 -12.45 25.28
C HIS A 153 14.24 -11.29 26.00
N THR A 154 14.57 -11.13 27.29
CA THR A 154 14.25 -9.96 28.10
C THR A 154 15.28 -8.85 27.87
N PHE A 155 15.26 -7.76 28.62
CA PHE A 155 16.25 -6.69 28.49
C PHE A 155 17.65 -7.14 28.91
N ASP A 156 18.66 -6.58 28.26
CA ASP A 156 20.05 -6.97 28.45
C ASP A 156 20.68 -6.10 29.55
N ASP A 157 20.99 -6.70 30.71
CA ASP A 157 21.54 -6.00 31.87
C ASP A 157 23.00 -5.52 31.70
N ASP A 158 23.67 -5.93 30.63
CA ASP A 158 25.00 -5.41 30.29
C ASP A 158 24.97 -3.93 29.88
N PHE A 159 23.82 -3.45 29.35
CA PHE A 159 23.62 -2.01 29.05
C PHE A 159 23.29 -1.23 30.29
N LYS A 160 24.16 -0.29 30.62
CA LYS A 160 24.09 0.52 31.84
C LYS A 160 23.30 1.80 31.66
N GLY A 161 22.69 2.29 32.72
CA GLY A 161 21.94 3.56 32.74
C GLY A 161 20.65 3.52 31.94
N PHE A 162 20.44 4.54 31.10
CA PHE A 162 19.16 4.80 30.43
C PHE A 162 19.25 4.78 28.90
N HIS A 163 20.32 4.22 28.34
CA HIS A 163 20.56 4.25 26.89
C HIS A 163 20.80 2.85 26.33
N PHE A 164 20.38 2.61 25.10
CA PHE A 164 20.53 1.34 24.35
C PHE A 164 19.79 0.12 24.92
N TYR A 165 19.09 0.24 26.04
CA TYR A 165 18.27 -0.86 26.57
C TYR A 165 17.22 -1.31 25.54
N ASP A 166 16.61 -0.34 24.86
CA ASP A 166 15.58 -0.49 23.86
C ASP A 166 16.11 -1.08 22.54
N LEU A 167 17.22 -0.51 22.03
CA LEU A 167 17.85 -0.98 20.81
C LEU A 167 18.36 -2.40 20.97
N ALA A 168 19.07 -2.68 22.08
CA ALA A 168 19.61 -4.00 22.35
C ALA A 168 18.50 -5.05 22.55
N PHE A 169 17.44 -4.71 23.27
CA PHE A 169 16.27 -5.56 23.46
C PHE A 169 15.60 -5.91 22.12
N CYS A 170 15.30 -4.91 21.31
CA CYS A 170 14.66 -5.13 20.01
C CYS A 170 15.57 -5.93 19.08
N PHE A 171 16.84 -5.51 18.97
CA PHE A 171 17.78 -6.09 18.02
C PHE A 171 18.08 -7.56 18.31
N ARG A 172 18.33 -7.93 19.59
CA ARG A 172 18.59 -9.33 19.96
C ARG A 172 17.38 -10.25 19.72
N ASN A 173 16.16 -9.72 19.88
CA ASN A 173 14.95 -10.45 19.55
C ASN A 173 14.77 -10.55 18.02
N TYR A 174 15.05 -9.48 17.28
CA TYR A 174 14.90 -9.43 15.83
C TYR A 174 15.86 -10.39 15.09
N ILE A 175 17.12 -10.48 15.51
CA ILE A 175 18.08 -11.41 14.89
C ILE A 175 17.75 -12.89 15.13
N GLU A 176 16.86 -13.17 16.08
CA GLU A 176 16.31 -14.48 16.36
C GLU A 176 14.85 -14.64 15.91
N ASP A 177 14.47 -13.92 14.83
CA ASP A 177 13.20 -14.04 14.13
C ASP A 177 11.95 -13.59 14.91
N VAL A 178 12.11 -12.81 15.98
CA VAL A 178 10.97 -12.13 16.60
C VAL A 178 10.59 -10.94 15.74
N LYS A 179 9.34 -10.87 15.29
CA LYS A 179 8.85 -9.73 14.50
C LYS A 179 8.75 -8.47 15.35
N VAL A 180 9.42 -7.42 14.91
CA VAL A 180 9.41 -6.08 15.51
C VAL A 180 8.71 -5.11 14.56
N GLY A 181 7.88 -4.22 15.06
CA GLY A 181 7.13 -3.28 14.20
C GLY A 181 6.82 -1.95 14.86
N VAL A 182 6.53 -0.96 14.02
CA VAL A 182 6.06 0.37 14.40
C VAL A 182 4.58 0.50 14.09
N VAL A 183 3.76 0.82 15.09
CA VAL A 183 2.33 1.12 14.91
C VAL A 183 2.16 2.57 14.48
N THR A 184 1.36 2.79 13.43
CA THR A 184 1.18 4.12 12.83
C THR A 184 -0.12 4.80 13.26
N ASN A 185 -1.04 4.07 13.86
CA ASN A 185 -2.36 4.54 14.29
C ASN A 185 -2.47 4.82 15.81
N ILE A 186 -1.35 4.78 16.53
CA ILE A 186 -1.23 5.23 17.91
C ILE A 186 -0.27 6.41 17.94
N ARG A 187 -0.75 7.58 18.37
CA ARG A 187 0.00 8.83 18.45
C ARG A 187 0.34 9.14 19.89
N ILE A 188 1.57 9.59 20.09
CA ILE A 188 2.11 9.92 21.41
C ILE A 188 2.80 11.29 21.35
N THR A 189 2.61 12.10 22.39
CA THR A 189 3.41 13.30 22.69
C THR A 189 4.44 12.96 23.75
N HIS A 190 5.73 13.18 23.45
CA HIS A 190 6.86 13.04 24.37
C HIS A 190 7.28 14.41 24.89
N LYS A 191 7.37 14.57 26.21
CA LYS A 191 7.65 15.88 26.84
C LYS A 191 9.12 16.17 27.09
N SER A 192 10.00 15.31 26.65
CA SER A 192 11.45 15.55 26.72
C SER A 192 12.11 15.44 25.35
N ILE A 193 13.39 15.81 25.31
CA ILE A 193 14.28 15.65 24.17
C ILE A 193 15.35 14.65 24.58
N GLY A 194 15.51 13.58 23.80
CA GLY A 194 16.62 12.65 23.98
C GLY A 194 17.96 13.40 23.86
N GLN A 195 18.87 13.13 24.75
CA GLN A 195 20.23 13.67 24.73
C GLN A 195 21.23 12.54 24.58
N THR A 196 22.20 12.71 23.72
CA THR A 196 23.39 11.87 23.65
C THR A 196 24.46 12.41 24.61
N ASN A 197 24.95 11.56 25.48
CA ASN A 197 26.03 11.86 26.42
C ASN A 197 27.15 10.83 26.30
N GLU A 198 28.19 10.92 27.11
CA GLU A 198 29.32 9.96 27.11
C GLU A 198 28.84 8.52 27.32
N GLN A 199 27.94 8.27 28.27
CA GLN A 199 27.36 6.94 28.52
C GLN A 199 26.57 6.41 27.33
N TRP A 200 25.91 7.31 26.59
CA TRP A 200 25.23 6.93 25.35
C TRP A 200 26.23 6.41 24.33
N GLU A 201 27.39 7.08 24.17
CA GLU A 201 28.44 6.67 23.22
C GLU A 201 29.11 5.36 23.66
N GLU A 202 29.41 5.19 24.94
CA GLU A 202 29.93 3.93 25.49
C GLU A 202 28.98 2.75 25.20
N ASN A 203 27.68 2.93 25.44
CA ASN A 203 26.68 1.90 25.15
C ASN A 203 26.55 1.65 23.64
N ARG A 204 26.72 2.67 22.79
CA ARG A 204 26.72 2.51 21.35
C ARG A 204 27.91 1.65 20.90
N GLU A 205 29.12 1.95 21.37
CA GLU A 205 30.31 1.16 21.05
C GLU A 205 30.17 -0.27 21.53
N PHE A 206 29.67 -0.47 22.74
CA PHE A 206 29.39 -1.79 23.28
C PHE A 206 28.35 -2.53 22.44
N PHE A 207 27.29 -1.87 21.98
CA PHE A 207 26.27 -2.43 21.09
C PHE A 207 26.91 -2.89 19.75
N VAL A 208 27.73 -2.02 19.14
CA VAL A 208 28.41 -2.36 17.89
C VAL A 208 29.43 -3.50 18.10
N GLN A 209 30.14 -3.51 19.20
CA GLN A 209 31.04 -4.62 19.53
C GLN A 209 30.28 -5.95 19.71
N LYS A 210 29.17 -5.92 20.43
CA LYS A 210 28.36 -7.12 20.76
C LYS A 210 27.64 -7.69 19.56
N TYR A 211 27.11 -6.82 18.69
CA TYR A 211 26.24 -7.20 17.57
C TYR A 211 26.83 -6.94 16.18
N GLY A 212 28.10 -6.54 16.07
CA GLY A 212 28.74 -6.13 14.82
C GLY A 212 28.66 -7.15 13.69
N ASN A 213 28.74 -8.45 14.02
CA ASN A 213 28.59 -9.53 13.03
C ASN A 213 27.18 -9.61 12.41
N HIS A 214 26.21 -8.95 12.99
CA HIS A 214 24.82 -8.88 12.51
C HIS A 214 24.49 -7.52 11.87
N LEU A 215 25.42 -6.56 11.89
CA LEU A 215 25.24 -5.22 11.33
C LEU A 215 25.91 -5.10 9.95
N PRO A 216 25.35 -4.34 8.99
CA PRO A 216 24.05 -3.69 9.07
C PRO A 216 22.92 -4.70 8.97
N LYS A 217 21.82 -4.47 9.67
CA LYS A 217 20.63 -5.32 9.61
C LYS A 217 19.43 -4.55 9.05
N LYS A 218 18.88 -5.07 7.97
CA LYS A 218 17.64 -4.55 7.38
C LYS A 218 16.49 -5.50 7.69
N VAL A 219 15.27 -4.96 7.68
CA VAL A 219 14.07 -5.80 7.67
C VAL A 219 14.21 -6.82 6.56
N SER A 220 14.02 -8.09 6.89
CA SER A 220 14.16 -9.16 5.93
C SER A 220 13.02 -9.08 4.92
N PHE A 221 13.36 -9.14 3.64
CA PHE A 221 12.38 -9.45 2.62
C PHE A 221 11.92 -10.89 2.89
N ASP A 222 10.68 -11.06 3.35
CA ASP A 222 10.07 -12.39 3.45
C ASP A 222 9.78 -12.88 2.02
N PRO A 223 10.51 -13.89 1.49
CA PRO A 223 10.28 -14.39 0.14
C PRO A 223 8.88 -15.02 -0.01
N ASN A 224 8.23 -15.37 1.10
CA ASN A 224 6.85 -15.88 1.12
C ASN A 224 5.81 -14.77 1.29
N ARG A 225 6.24 -13.54 1.59
CA ARG A 225 5.34 -12.39 1.68
C ARG A 225 4.77 -12.09 0.31
N LYS A 226 3.45 -12.14 0.20
CA LYS A 226 2.77 -11.69 -1.03
C LYS A 226 3.00 -10.20 -1.23
N ILE A 227 3.58 -9.83 -2.37
CA ILE A 227 3.64 -8.43 -2.80
C ILE A 227 2.21 -7.95 -3.00
N LYS A 228 1.85 -6.86 -2.36
CA LYS A 228 0.51 -6.27 -2.43
C LYS A 228 0.50 -5.19 -3.50
N VAL A 229 -0.27 -5.40 -4.54
CA VAL A 229 -0.35 -4.54 -5.71
C VAL A 229 -1.73 -3.89 -5.79
N LEU A 230 -1.75 -2.55 -5.90
CA LEU A 230 -2.94 -1.81 -6.28
C LEU A 230 -2.91 -1.57 -7.78
N LEU A 231 -3.91 -2.05 -8.50
CA LEU A 231 -4.19 -1.68 -9.87
C LEU A 231 -5.34 -0.69 -9.90
N SER A 232 -5.27 0.35 -10.71
CA SER A 232 -6.37 1.30 -10.84
C SER A 232 -6.80 1.50 -12.28
N SER A 233 -8.09 1.68 -12.48
CA SER A 233 -8.71 1.98 -13.76
C SER A 233 -9.92 2.88 -13.56
N ILE A 234 -10.32 3.66 -14.56
CA ILE A 234 -11.58 4.41 -14.51
C ILE A 234 -12.76 3.45 -14.47
N SER A 235 -12.76 2.48 -15.36
CA SER A 235 -13.79 1.45 -15.45
C SER A 235 -13.16 0.07 -15.32
N PHE A 236 -13.87 -0.84 -14.67
CA PHE A 236 -13.52 -2.25 -14.61
C PHE A 236 -14.80 -3.08 -14.79
N ARG A 237 -15.57 -2.71 -15.81
CA ARG A 237 -16.92 -3.20 -16.06
C ARG A 237 -17.04 -4.12 -17.24
N ASN A 238 -16.55 -3.65 -18.38
CA ASN A 238 -16.76 -4.27 -19.70
C ASN A 238 -15.49 -4.96 -20.19
N PHE A 239 -15.51 -5.42 -21.45
CA PHE A 239 -14.40 -6.12 -22.10
C PHE A 239 -13.66 -5.19 -23.07
N THR A 240 -13.37 -3.94 -22.65
CA THR A 240 -12.59 -2.98 -23.45
C THR A 240 -11.08 -3.20 -23.27
N GLY A 241 -10.27 -2.65 -24.17
CA GLY A 241 -8.84 -2.93 -24.20
C GLY A 241 -8.11 -2.63 -22.89
N SER A 242 -8.29 -1.44 -22.31
CA SER A 242 -7.64 -1.05 -21.05
C SER A 242 -8.16 -1.82 -19.84
N GLU A 243 -9.43 -2.19 -19.83
CA GLU A 243 -10.03 -3.00 -18.76
C GLU A 243 -9.53 -4.46 -18.82
N LEU A 244 -9.42 -5.02 -20.01
CA LEU A 244 -8.85 -6.36 -20.23
C LEU A 244 -7.36 -6.40 -19.86
N TYR A 245 -6.62 -5.34 -20.17
CA TYR A 245 -5.23 -5.22 -19.73
C TYR A 245 -5.13 -5.34 -18.20
N VAL A 246 -5.95 -4.59 -17.44
CA VAL A 246 -5.97 -4.68 -15.97
C VAL A 246 -6.33 -6.08 -15.49
N TYR A 247 -7.29 -6.70 -16.12
CA TYR A 247 -7.73 -8.06 -15.77
C TYR A 247 -6.62 -9.09 -15.98
N GLU A 248 -6.00 -9.11 -17.16
CA GLU A 248 -4.92 -10.05 -17.48
C GLU A 248 -3.65 -9.78 -16.65
N LEU A 249 -3.34 -8.50 -16.37
CA LEU A 249 -2.26 -8.14 -15.46
C LEU A 249 -2.56 -8.64 -14.03
N ALA A 250 -3.77 -8.41 -13.52
CA ALA A 250 -4.18 -8.89 -12.20
C ALA A 250 -4.10 -10.43 -12.10
N LYS A 251 -4.58 -11.14 -13.11
CA LYS A 251 -4.53 -12.60 -13.22
C LYS A 251 -3.09 -13.11 -13.23
N SER A 252 -2.20 -12.45 -13.95
CA SER A 252 -0.78 -12.80 -14.01
C SER A 252 -0.07 -12.54 -12.68
N LEU A 253 -0.37 -11.42 -12.00
CA LEU A 253 0.18 -11.11 -10.68
C LEU A 253 -0.28 -12.11 -9.61
N ILE A 254 -1.53 -12.58 -9.65
CA ILE A 254 -1.99 -13.66 -8.75
C ILE A 254 -1.20 -14.95 -8.99
N LYS A 255 -0.92 -15.32 -10.25
CA LYS A 255 -0.07 -16.48 -10.59
C LYS A 255 1.37 -16.33 -10.05
N LEU A 256 1.86 -15.10 -9.94
CA LEU A 256 3.15 -14.74 -9.34
C LEU A 256 3.09 -14.59 -7.80
N ASN A 257 2.05 -15.11 -7.17
CA ASN A 257 1.82 -15.04 -5.72
C ASN A 257 1.68 -13.61 -5.16
N CYS A 258 1.23 -12.65 -5.96
CA CYS A 258 0.91 -11.31 -5.47
C CYS A 258 -0.51 -11.27 -4.86
N SER A 259 -0.73 -10.35 -3.93
CA SER A 259 -2.06 -9.95 -3.47
C SER A 259 -2.51 -8.72 -4.26
N VAL A 260 -3.56 -8.88 -5.05
CA VAL A 260 -3.99 -7.83 -5.98
C VAL A 260 -5.30 -7.21 -5.54
N THR A 261 -5.33 -5.88 -5.52
CA THR A 261 -6.54 -5.08 -5.38
C THR A 261 -6.75 -4.25 -6.63
N VAL A 262 -7.93 -4.29 -7.22
CA VAL A 262 -8.33 -3.42 -8.34
C VAL A 262 -9.24 -2.33 -7.81
N LEU A 263 -8.89 -1.07 -8.07
CA LEU A 263 -9.66 0.12 -7.74
C LEU A 263 -10.20 0.73 -9.02
N SER A 264 -11.53 0.90 -9.11
CA SER A 264 -12.18 1.53 -10.27
C SER A 264 -13.31 2.47 -9.85
N GLN A 265 -13.72 3.37 -10.75
CA GLN A 265 -14.93 4.17 -10.50
C GLN A 265 -16.19 3.32 -10.68
N ILE A 266 -16.19 2.47 -11.70
CA ILE A 266 -17.36 1.67 -12.10
C ILE A 266 -16.96 0.21 -12.17
N GLY A 267 -17.79 -0.66 -11.59
CA GLY A 267 -17.68 -2.11 -11.67
C GLY A 267 -18.72 -2.72 -12.60
N GLY A 268 -18.64 -4.05 -12.82
CA GLY A 268 -19.59 -4.79 -13.65
C GLY A 268 -19.15 -6.24 -13.89
N PRO A 269 -19.53 -6.85 -15.01
CA PRO A 269 -19.23 -8.26 -15.32
C PRO A 269 -17.77 -8.66 -15.17
N LEU A 270 -16.84 -7.81 -15.63
CA LEU A 270 -15.40 -8.06 -15.51
C LEU A 270 -14.94 -8.05 -14.02
N THR A 271 -15.53 -7.16 -13.21
CA THR A 271 -15.30 -7.14 -11.76
C THR A 271 -15.72 -8.45 -11.10
N ASP A 272 -16.86 -9.01 -11.50
CA ASP A 272 -17.37 -10.26 -10.94
C ASP A 272 -16.50 -11.46 -11.36
N MET A 273 -15.97 -11.45 -12.57
CA MET A 273 -14.99 -12.44 -13.01
C MET A 273 -13.68 -12.36 -12.20
N ALA A 274 -13.17 -11.14 -11.98
CA ALA A 274 -11.97 -10.92 -11.18
C ALA A 274 -12.12 -11.40 -9.72
N LYS A 275 -13.26 -11.12 -9.10
CA LYS A 275 -13.58 -11.60 -7.74
C LYS A 275 -13.55 -13.12 -7.62
N LYS A 276 -14.01 -13.86 -8.65
CA LYS A 276 -13.94 -15.33 -8.69
C LYS A 276 -12.51 -15.88 -8.71
N LEU A 277 -11.55 -15.08 -9.15
CA LEU A 277 -10.11 -15.39 -9.10
C LEU A 277 -9.44 -14.99 -7.78
N GLY A 278 -10.20 -14.48 -6.80
CA GLY A 278 -9.67 -14.00 -5.53
C GLY A 278 -9.08 -12.59 -5.58
N ILE A 279 -9.33 -11.84 -6.65
CA ILE A 279 -8.90 -10.44 -6.78
C ILE A 279 -9.87 -9.56 -5.97
N LYS A 280 -9.33 -8.75 -5.05
CA LYS A 280 -10.13 -7.77 -4.32
C LYS A 280 -10.49 -6.62 -5.27
N CYS A 281 -11.77 -6.37 -5.48
CA CYS A 281 -12.26 -5.28 -6.32
C CYS A 281 -13.02 -4.26 -5.48
N VAL A 282 -12.66 -2.99 -5.61
CA VAL A 282 -13.29 -1.85 -4.95
C VAL A 282 -13.74 -0.87 -6.03
N SER A 283 -15.03 -0.52 -6.05
CA SER A 283 -15.56 0.49 -6.96
C SER A 283 -16.22 1.63 -6.21
N PHE A 284 -16.12 2.85 -6.78
CA PHE A 284 -16.66 4.07 -6.19
C PHE A 284 -18.16 4.25 -6.42
N GLU A 285 -18.73 3.67 -7.48
CA GLU A 285 -20.16 3.79 -7.80
C GLU A 285 -21.07 3.30 -6.69
N ASN A 286 -20.57 2.35 -5.87
CA ASN A 286 -21.29 1.82 -4.72
C ASN A 286 -21.08 2.65 -3.44
N ALA A 287 -20.36 3.77 -3.52
CA ALA A 287 -20.17 4.64 -2.37
C ALA A 287 -21.39 5.56 -2.21
N PRO A 288 -21.97 5.71 -0.99
CA PRO A 288 -23.08 6.60 -0.76
C PRO A 288 -22.79 8.02 -1.22
N GLY A 289 -23.64 8.59 -2.08
CA GLY A 289 -23.50 9.96 -2.61
C GLY A 289 -22.64 10.08 -3.88
N PHE A 290 -22.14 8.99 -4.45
CA PHE A 290 -21.54 9.01 -5.78
C PHE A 290 -22.63 9.20 -6.85
N LYS A 291 -22.46 10.19 -7.74
CA LYS A 291 -23.28 10.36 -8.94
C LYS A 291 -22.35 10.41 -10.15
N LEU A 292 -22.64 9.60 -11.14
CA LEU A 292 -22.08 9.77 -12.48
C LEU A 292 -22.64 11.07 -13.06
N GLY A 293 -21.76 11.95 -13.55
CA GLY A 293 -22.18 13.14 -14.29
C GLY A 293 -22.87 12.74 -15.59
N ASP A 294 -23.92 13.46 -15.96
CA ASP A 294 -24.66 13.22 -17.19
C ASP A 294 -23.75 13.35 -18.42
N GLY A 295 -23.59 12.25 -19.14
CA GLY A 295 -23.19 12.21 -20.54
C GLY A 295 -21.72 12.17 -20.89
N GLN A 296 -20.76 12.25 -19.97
CA GLN A 296 -19.34 12.10 -20.26
C GLN A 296 -18.62 11.36 -19.15
N TRP A 297 -18.15 10.17 -19.45
CA TRP A 297 -17.13 9.38 -18.73
C TRP A 297 -16.87 9.73 -17.25
N GLY A 298 -17.89 10.09 -16.49
CA GLY A 298 -17.95 10.23 -15.03
C GLY A 298 -16.84 11.03 -14.29
N VAL A 299 -15.97 11.74 -15.00
CA VAL A 299 -14.67 12.17 -14.49
C VAL A 299 -14.59 13.68 -14.28
N ASN A 300 -15.58 14.45 -14.67
CA ASN A 300 -15.39 15.86 -15.01
C ASN A 300 -15.56 16.88 -13.89
N THR A 301 -15.65 16.50 -12.62
CA THR A 301 -15.57 17.56 -11.62
C THR A 301 -14.85 17.11 -10.36
N PRO A 302 -13.97 17.97 -9.80
CA PRO A 302 -13.51 17.86 -8.41
C PRO A 302 -14.70 17.83 -7.43
N GLU A 303 -15.83 18.40 -7.78
CA GLU A 303 -17.09 18.45 -7.03
C GLU A 303 -17.85 17.11 -7.01
N GLY A 304 -17.64 16.22 -7.97
CA GLY A 304 -18.24 14.86 -8.01
C GLY A 304 -17.69 13.90 -6.97
N PHE A 305 -16.58 14.24 -6.33
CA PHE A 305 -16.02 13.48 -5.22
C PHE A 305 -16.49 14.08 -3.88
N LYS A 306 -17.68 13.73 -3.51
CA LYS A 306 -18.13 13.95 -2.12
C LYS A 306 -17.30 13.09 -1.15
N PRO A 307 -17.23 13.51 0.13
CA PRO A 307 -16.50 12.78 1.19
C PRO A 307 -16.81 11.28 1.29
N SER A 308 -17.96 10.85 0.80
CA SER A 308 -18.37 9.44 0.74
C SER A 308 -17.61 8.60 -0.31
N ALA A 309 -17.14 9.19 -1.41
CA ALA A 309 -16.25 8.51 -2.36
C ALA A 309 -14.84 8.37 -1.77
N LEU A 310 -14.38 9.32 -0.96
CA LEU A 310 -13.19 9.20 -0.13
C LEU A 310 -13.31 8.01 0.84
N ASN A 311 -14.49 7.69 1.36
CA ASN A 311 -14.68 6.53 2.25
C ASN A 311 -14.47 5.18 1.53
N ALA A 312 -14.75 5.08 0.24
CA ALA A 312 -14.37 3.90 -0.54
C ALA A 312 -12.84 3.81 -0.72
N LEU A 313 -12.19 4.95 -0.92
CA LEU A 313 -10.73 5.07 -0.92
C LEU A 313 -10.16 4.76 0.47
N TYR A 314 -10.78 5.19 1.56
CA TYR A 314 -10.37 4.80 2.93
C TYR A 314 -10.46 3.30 3.18
N ARG A 315 -11.42 2.57 2.57
CA ARG A 315 -11.46 1.10 2.63
C ARG A 315 -10.27 0.44 1.90
N VAL A 316 -9.65 1.15 0.99
CA VAL A 316 -8.42 0.73 0.30
C VAL A 316 -7.21 1.27 1.05
N SER A 317 -7.30 2.42 1.72
CA SER A 317 -6.21 3.04 2.48
C SER A 317 -5.76 2.24 3.71
N ASP A 318 -6.61 1.36 4.24
CA ASP A 318 -6.23 0.41 5.29
C ASP A 318 -5.40 -0.77 4.77
N VAL A 319 -5.17 -0.86 3.47
CA VAL A 319 -4.37 -1.91 2.85
C VAL A 319 -2.98 -1.39 2.51
N ASP A 320 -1.99 -2.05 3.01
CA ASP A 320 -0.58 -1.84 2.67
C ASP A 320 -0.30 -2.26 1.24
N PHE A 321 -0.02 -1.34 0.35
CA PHE A 321 0.47 -1.66 -0.98
C PHE A 321 2.00 -1.50 -1.04
N ASP A 322 2.66 -2.45 -1.68
CA ASP A 322 4.09 -2.37 -1.96
C ASP A 322 4.34 -1.60 -3.25
N ILE A 323 3.40 -1.70 -4.19
CA ILE A 323 3.46 -1.08 -5.52
C ILE A 323 2.06 -0.65 -5.97
N ILE A 324 1.98 0.48 -6.66
CA ILE A 324 0.75 0.95 -7.30
C ILE A 324 1.00 1.02 -8.79
N HIS A 325 0.14 0.35 -9.56
CA HIS A 325 0.11 0.44 -11.00
C HIS A 325 -1.19 1.08 -11.44
N PHE A 326 -1.11 2.22 -12.05
CA PHE A 326 -2.27 2.96 -12.51
C PHE A 326 -2.22 3.28 -13.99
N GLN A 327 -3.38 3.52 -14.50
CA GLN A 327 -3.68 4.01 -15.84
C GLN A 327 -4.82 5.01 -15.71
N HIS A 328 -5.06 5.83 -16.70
CA HIS A 328 -6.08 6.87 -16.69
C HIS A 328 -5.82 7.99 -15.67
N LYS A 329 -5.38 9.10 -16.20
CA LYS A 329 -4.97 10.31 -15.45
C LYS A 329 -5.88 10.69 -14.27
N PRO A 330 -7.22 10.73 -14.41
CA PRO A 330 -8.08 11.22 -13.33
C PRO A 330 -8.10 10.36 -12.07
N VAL A 331 -7.94 9.04 -12.20
CA VAL A 331 -7.82 8.13 -11.05
C VAL A 331 -6.41 8.21 -10.48
N ALA A 332 -5.40 8.28 -11.35
CA ALA A 332 -4.00 8.40 -10.98
C ALA A 332 -3.73 9.64 -10.11
N GLU A 333 -4.19 10.81 -10.51
CA GLU A 333 -4.00 12.08 -9.76
C GLU A 333 -4.53 12.01 -8.33
N ARG A 334 -5.58 11.25 -8.09
CA ARG A 334 -6.12 11.04 -6.74
C ARG A 334 -5.31 10.06 -5.92
N ILE A 335 -4.86 8.97 -6.53
CA ILE A 335 -4.02 7.95 -5.88
C ILE A 335 -2.67 8.56 -5.48
N LEU A 336 -2.11 9.45 -6.27
CA LEU A 336 -0.85 10.16 -5.95
C LEU A 336 -0.95 10.86 -4.60
N ASN A 337 -2.03 11.59 -4.36
CA ASN A 337 -2.24 12.30 -3.11
C ASN A 337 -2.49 11.39 -1.90
N MET A 338 -3.01 10.18 -2.14
CA MET A 338 -3.32 9.22 -1.07
C MET A 338 -2.10 8.40 -0.63
N TYR A 339 -1.18 8.16 -1.55
CA TYR A 339 -0.01 7.30 -1.33
C TYR A 339 1.28 8.00 -1.78
N PRO A 340 1.67 9.10 -1.12
CA PRO A 340 2.80 9.93 -1.57
C PRO A 340 4.16 9.22 -1.55
N GLU A 341 4.31 8.14 -0.77
CA GLU A 341 5.61 7.46 -0.56
C GLU A 341 5.73 6.11 -1.28
N ILE A 342 4.63 5.57 -1.84
CA ILE A 342 4.67 4.25 -2.47
C ILE A 342 5.19 4.39 -3.91
N ASP A 343 6.08 3.47 -4.31
CA ASP A 343 6.57 3.37 -5.69
C ASP A 343 5.42 3.05 -6.66
N LYS A 344 5.42 3.74 -7.80
CA LYS A 344 4.33 3.68 -8.77
C LYS A 344 4.82 3.35 -10.18
N ILE A 345 3.93 2.72 -10.93
CA ILE A 345 4.08 2.46 -12.36
C ILE A 345 2.86 3.08 -13.06
N CYS A 346 3.10 3.81 -14.14
CA CYS A 346 2.06 4.44 -14.95
C CYS A 346 2.02 3.76 -16.33
N ALA A 347 0.89 3.13 -16.70
CA ALA A 347 0.69 2.62 -18.05
C ALA A 347 -0.12 3.60 -18.91
N VAL A 348 0.28 3.73 -20.18
CA VAL A 348 -0.33 4.61 -21.16
C VAL A 348 -0.79 3.75 -22.35
N HIS A 349 -2.08 3.78 -22.66
CA HIS A 349 -2.70 2.93 -23.66
C HIS A 349 -3.04 3.63 -24.97
N SER A 350 -3.05 4.98 -24.99
CA SER A 350 -3.40 5.76 -26.16
C SER A 350 -2.69 7.11 -26.15
N GLU A 351 -2.35 7.59 -27.33
CA GLU A 351 -1.84 8.95 -27.59
C GLU A 351 -2.94 9.94 -27.96
N VAL A 352 -4.16 9.48 -28.17
CA VAL A 352 -5.26 10.27 -28.74
C VAL A 352 -6.14 10.91 -27.67
N ILE A 353 -6.34 10.23 -26.54
CA ILE A 353 -7.32 10.61 -25.54
C ILE A 353 -6.59 11.17 -24.33
N SER A 354 -6.86 12.42 -23.94
CA SER A 354 -6.25 13.08 -22.76
C SER A 354 -6.48 12.35 -21.44
N LEU A 355 -7.48 11.48 -21.39
CA LEU A 355 -7.74 10.56 -20.30
C LEU A 355 -6.56 9.62 -20.02
N GLU A 356 -5.81 9.26 -21.07
CA GLU A 356 -4.66 8.37 -21.06
C GLU A 356 -3.33 9.12 -20.88
N ASP A 357 -3.37 10.46 -20.80
CA ASP A 357 -2.15 11.26 -20.58
C ASP A 357 -1.43 10.77 -19.31
N PRO A 358 -0.09 10.58 -19.35
CA PRO A 358 0.66 10.19 -18.18
C PRO A 358 0.66 11.30 -17.13
N VAL A 359 0.60 10.92 -15.86
CA VAL A 359 0.83 11.84 -14.74
C VAL A 359 2.32 11.88 -14.40
N LYS A 360 2.80 12.99 -13.82
CA LYS A 360 4.18 13.15 -13.37
C LYS A 360 4.22 13.24 -11.85
N ASP A 361 5.07 12.43 -11.24
CA ASP A 361 5.33 12.45 -9.81
C ASP A 361 6.68 11.77 -9.53
N ASN A 362 7.38 12.17 -8.47
CA ASN A 362 8.70 11.64 -8.10
C ASN A 362 8.68 10.18 -7.63
N THR A 363 7.51 9.66 -7.28
CA THR A 363 7.32 8.26 -6.89
C THR A 363 7.05 7.34 -8.06
N ILE A 364 6.83 7.87 -9.27
CA ILE A 364 6.71 7.05 -10.48
C ILE A 364 8.10 6.59 -10.90
N LYS A 365 8.31 5.27 -10.84
CA LYS A 365 9.60 4.64 -11.15
C LYS A 365 9.70 4.23 -12.62
N LYS A 366 8.57 3.88 -13.22
CA LYS A 366 8.51 3.48 -14.64
C LYS A 366 7.19 3.90 -15.29
N TYR A 367 7.27 4.18 -16.57
CA TYR A 367 6.13 4.33 -17.46
C TYR A 367 6.11 3.13 -18.42
N ILE A 368 4.94 2.58 -18.66
CA ILE A 368 4.73 1.49 -19.61
C ILE A 368 3.98 2.08 -20.80
N ALA A 369 4.60 2.01 -21.97
CA ALA A 369 3.96 2.26 -23.25
C ALA A 369 3.56 0.92 -23.86
N ILE A 370 2.31 0.74 -24.26
CA ILE A 370 1.87 -0.55 -24.82
C ILE A 370 2.33 -0.77 -26.28
N ARG A 371 2.98 0.21 -26.88
CA ARG A 371 3.59 0.15 -28.23
C ARG A 371 4.62 1.27 -28.42
N PRO A 372 5.53 1.16 -29.39
CA PRO A 372 6.61 2.14 -29.62
C PRO A 372 6.11 3.56 -29.88
N GLU A 373 5.02 3.75 -30.62
CA GLU A 373 4.48 5.08 -30.94
C GLU A 373 4.01 5.82 -29.69
N ILE A 374 3.48 5.09 -28.70
CA ILE A 374 3.10 5.67 -27.40
C ILE A 374 4.36 6.06 -26.63
N LYS A 375 5.45 5.30 -26.69
CA LYS A 375 6.73 5.70 -26.10
C LYS A 375 7.21 7.02 -26.66
N GLU A 376 7.22 7.18 -28.00
CA GLU A 376 7.58 8.41 -28.68
C GLU A 376 6.67 9.57 -28.26
N HIS A 377 5.36 9.33 -28.16
CA HIS A 377 4.41 10.33 -27.68
C HIS A 377 4.69 10.79 -26.24
N ILE A 378 5.01 9.87 -25.33
CA ILE A 378 5.36 10.17 -23.94
C ILE A 378 6.63 11.04 -23.88
N ILE A 379 7.64 10.71 -24.67
CA ILE A 379 8.88 11.48 -24.75
C ILE A 379 8.60 12.89 -25.30
N ASN A 380 7.99 12.96 -26.48
CA ASN A 380 7.87 14.20 -27.23
C ASN A 380 6.89 15.20 -26.60
N LYS A 381 5.72 14.72 -26.17
CA LYS A 381 4.66 15.58 -25.62
C LYS A 381 4.85 15.88 -24.12
N PHE A 382 5.28 14.87 -23.36
CA PHE A 382 5.36 14.99 -21.91
C PHE A 382 6.79 15.14 -21.39
N GLN A 383 7.81 15.05 -22.23
CA GLN A 383 9.22 15.22 -21.85
C GLN A 383 9.61 14.31 -20.66
N ILE A 384 9.12 13.07 -20.68
CA ILE A 384 9.52 12.05 -19.72
C ILE A 384 10.79 11.39 -20.26
N PRO A 385 11.86 11.24 -19.43
CA PRO A 385 13.12 10.63 -19.86
C PRO A 385 12.92 9.21 -20.41
N GLU A 386 13.62 8.90 -21.52
CA GLU A 386 13.48 7.62 -22.22
C GLU A 386 13.79 6.42 -21.31
N GLU A 387 14.78 6.55 -20.45
CA GLU A 387 15.18 5.52 -19.48
C GLU A 387 14.09 5.17 -18.47
N MET A 388 13.10 6.02 -18.29
CA MET A 388 11.94 5.76 -17.45
C MET A 388 10.82 5.01 -18.18
N ILE A 389 10.91 4.81 -19.49
CA ILE A 389 9.82 4.28 -20.32
C ILE A 389 10.19 2.89 -20.86
N GLU A 390 9.36 1.91 -20.53
CA GLU A 390 9.45 0.56 -21.07
C GLU A 390 8.31 0.32 -22.07
N VAL A 391 8.62 -0.36 -23.20
CA VAL A 391 7.58 -0.81 -24.12
C VAL A 391 7.19 -2.23 -23.76
N ILE A 392 5.96 -2.40 -23.27
CA ILE A 392 5.40 -3.70 -22.92
C ILE A 392 4.03 -3.82 -23.58
N TYR A 393 3.93 -4.71 -24.55
CA TYR A 393 2.67 -4.96 -25.27
C TYR A 393 1.58 -5.52 -24.34
N ASN A 394 0.34 -5.33 -24.74
CA ASN A 394 -0.79 -5.89 -24.01
C ASN A 394 -0.66 -7.41 -23.90
N PRO A 395 -0.94 -7.98 -22.72
CA PRO A 395 -0.88 -9.43 -22.52
C PRO A 395 -1.98 -10.14 -23.31
N VAL A 396 -1.64 -11.28 -23.85
CA VAL A 396 -2.59 -12.19 -24.54
C VAL A 396 -2.59 -13.53 -23.80
N ASP A 397 -3.79 -14.04 -23.49
CA ASP A 397 -3.94 -15.38 -22.90
C ASP A 397 -3.75 -16.46 -23.97
N ASN A 398 -2.55 -17.02 -24.06
CA ASN A 398 -2.21 -18.05 -25.04
C ASN A 398 -2.99 -19.36 -24.86
N GLU A 399 -3.56 -19.60 -23.66
CA GLU A 399 -4.41 -20.77 -23.43
C GLU A 399 -5.80 -20.57 -24.04
N LYS A 400 -6.28 -19.32 -23.99
CA LYS A 400 -7.55 -18.92 -24.57
C LYS A 400 -7.49 -18.81 -26.11
N PHE A 401 -6.39 -18.24 -26.61
CA PHE A 401 -6.16 -18.00 -28.05
C PHE A 401 -5.21 -19.05 -28.66
N LYS A 402 -5.52 -20.32 -28.46
CA LYS A 402 -4.80 -21.41 -29.12
C LYS A 402 -5.30 -21.58 -30.56
N SER A 403 -4.41 -21.35 -31.55
CA SER A 403 -4.69 -21.75 -32.92
C SER A 403 -4.77 -23.26 -33.02
N THR A 404 -5.93 -23.78 -33.35
CA THR A 404 -6.15 -25.21 -33.59
C THR A 404 -6.01 -25.61 -35.06
N ASN A 405 -6.18 -24.67 -36.00
CA ASN A 405 -6.03 -24.93 -37.44
C ASN A 405 -5.79 -23.61 -38.18
N PHE A 406 -4.67 -23.46 -38.85
CA PHE A 406 -4.42 -22.42 -39.84
C PHE A 406 -5.04 -22.83 -41.21
N ASN A 407 -6.34 -22.92 -41.32
CA ASN A 407 -6.99 -22.98 -42.64
C ASN A 407 -7.40 -21.55 -43.01
N SER A 408 -6.64 -20.95 -43.90
CA SER A 408 -6.76 -19.59 -44.39
C SER A 408 -7.99 -19.28 -45.25
N SER A 409 -8.98 -20.15 -45.34
CA SER A 409 -10.20 -19.97 -46.10
C SER A 409 -11.41 -19.62 -45.26
N GLY A 410 -11.25 -18.71 -44.31
CA GLY A 410 -12.41 -18.18 -43.58
C GLY A 410 -13.42 -17.52 -44.55
N ASP A 411 -14.70 -17.76 -44.31
CA ASP A 411 -15.78 -17.21 -45.12
C ASP A 411 -16.14 -15.78 -44.78
N TYR A 412 -15.45 -15.19 -43.78
CA TYR A 412 -15.70 -13.84 -43.29
C TYR A 412 -14.41 -13.10 -42.92
N VAL A 413 -14.50 -11.78 -42.87
CA VAL A 413 -13.52 -10.86 -42.28
C VAL A 413 -14.01 -10.48 -40.89
N LEU A 414 -13.15 -10.55 -39.91
CA LEU A 414 -13.48 -10.24 -38.52
C LEU A 414 -12.93 -8.88 -38.07
N PHE A 415 -13.79 -8.04 -37.54
CA PHE A 415 -13.42 -6.84 -36.80
C PHE A 415 -13.79 -7.04 -35.34
N VAL A 416 -12.84 -6.85 -34.44
CA VAL A 416 -13.06 -6.90 -33.00
C VAL A 416 -12.72 -5.54 -32.40
N GLY A 417 -13.70 -4.86 -31.82
CA GLY A 417 -13.49 -3.55 -31.20
C GLY A 417 -14.77 -2.77 -31.01
N THR A 418 -14.69 -1.66 -30.28
CA THR A 418 -15.81 -0.73 -30.13
C THR A 418 -16.15 -0.11 -31.47
N ILE A 419 -17.42 -0.06 -31.79
CA ILE A 419 -17.97 0.59 -32.99
C ILE A 419 -18.40 1.99 -32.58
N ASP A 420 -17.59 2.98 -32.94
CA ASP A 420 -17.77 4.37 -32.57
C ASP A 420 -17.34 5.31 -33.71
N TYR A 421 -17.45 6.60 -33.44
CA TYR A 421 -17.08 7.64 -34.42
C TYR A 421 -15.63 7.53 -34.88
N LEU A 422 -14.69 7.17 -34.01
CA LEU A 422 -13.26 7.09 -34.33
C LEU A 422 -12.94 5.95 -35.29
N ARG A 423 -13.76 4.91 -35.31
CA ARG A 423 -13.56 3.70 -36.13
C ARG A 423 -14.49 3.61 -37.32
N LYS A 424 -15.34 4.64 -37.50
CA LYS A 424 -16.36 4.68 -38.55
C LYS A 424 -15.78 4.47 -39.95
N GLU A 425 -14.73 5.22 -40.28
CA GLU A 425 -14.12 5.13 -41.63
C GLU A 425 -13.52 3.74 -41.87
N THR A 426 -12.74 3.21 -40.90
CA THR A 426 -12.21 1.84 -41.00
C THR A 426 -13.30 0.79 -41.21
N ILE A 427 -14.45 0.94 -40.54
CA ILE A 427 -15.56 0.00 -40.70
C ILE A 427 -16.19 0.14 -42.08
N LEU A 428 -16.33 1.35 -42.60
CA LEU A 428 -16.85 1.59 -43.96
C LEU A 428 -15.92 0.99 -45.02
N ASP A 429 -14.60 1.16 -44.89
CA ASP A 429 -13.61 0.56 -45.78
C ASP A 429 -13.67 -0.98 -45.73
N LEU A 430 -13.86 -1.56 -44.55
CA LEU A 430 -14.02 -3.01 -44.40
C LEU A 430 -15.33 -3.52 -45.07
N ILE A 431 -16.41 -2.76 -45.02
CA ILE A 431 -17.67 -3.11 -45.67
C ILE A 431 -17.47 -3.14 -47.18
N GLU A 432 -16.83 -2.11 -47.76
CA GLU A 432 -16.55 -2.05 -49.18
C GLU A 432 -15.61 -3.18 -49.61
N TYR A 433 -14.52 -3.38 -48.90
CA TYR A 433 -13.57 -4.45 -49.16
C TYR A 433 -14.21 -5.85 -49.13
N THR A 434 -15.03 -6.13 -48.10
CA THR A 434 -15.69 -7.45 -47.97
C THR A 434 -16.74 -7.69 -49.06
N ARG A 435 -17.40 -6.62 -49.53
CA ARG A 435 -18.31 -6.68 -50.67
C ARG A 435 -17.55 -7.04 -51.96
N GLU A 436 -16.39 -6.42 -52.20
CA GLU A 436 -15.57 -6.68 -53.38
C GLU A 436 -15.06 -8.12 -53.44
N ILE A 437 -14.63 -8.67 -52.31
CA ILE A 437 -14.10 -10.03 -52.22
C ILE A 437 -15.18 -11.13 -52.03
N GLY A 438 -16.46 -10.73 -51.93
CA GLY A 438 -17.58 -11.64 -51.76
C GLY A 438 -17.62 -12.37 -50.40
N LYS A 439 -17.11 -11.77 -49.34
CA LYS A 439 -17.10 -12.35 -47.98
C LYS A 439 -18.03 -11.60 -47.03
N GLU A 440 -18.43 -12.27 -45.93
CA GLU A 440 -19.14 -11.62 -44.85
C GLU A 440 -18.18 -10.73 -44.00
N LEU A 441 -18.68 -9.64 -43.45
CA LEU A 441 -18.01 -8.85 -42.41
C LEU A 441 -18.67 -9.13 -41.06
N TRP A 442 -17.90 -9.63 -40.12
CA TRP A 442 -18.35 -9.83 -38.74
C TRP A 442 -17.77 -8.74 -37.81
N LEU A 443 -18.64 -7.95 -37.25
CA LEU A 443 -18.30 -6.90 -36.31
C LEU A 443 -18.62 -7.38 -34.89
N VAL A 444 -17.59 -7.53 -34.04
CA VAL A 444 -17.74 -7.98 -32.63
C VAL A 444 -17.36 -6.84 -31.73
N GLY A 445 -18.33 -6.24 -31.00
CA GLY A 445 -18.10 -5.16 -30.07
C GLY A 445 -19.36 -4.35 -29.74
N GLU A 446 -19.21 -3.38 -28.84
CA GLU A 446 -20.29 -2.45 -28.49
C GLU A 446 -20.48 -1.41 -29.58
N ASN A 447 -21.75 -1.14 -29.93
CA ASN A 447 -22.14 -0.08 -30.85
C ASN A 447 -22.47 1.21 -30.08
N ASN A 448 -21.46 2.04 -29.89
CA ASN A 448 -21.60 3.32 -29.20
C ASN A 448 -22.08 4.42 -30.16
N GLY A 449 -23.27 4.94 -29.95
CA GLY A 449 -23.85 6.03 -30.73
C GLY A 449 -24.67 5.57 -31.93
N ASN A 450 -25.12 4.32 -31.95
CA ASN A 450 -26.01 3.74 -32.98
C ASN A 450 -25.46 3.85 -34.43
N TYR A 451 -24.15 3.86 -34.57
CA TYR A 451 -23.50 4.00 -35.89
C TYR A 451 -23.81 2.84 -36.86
N LEU A 452 -24.26 1.71 -36.34
CA LEU A 452 -24.61 0.55 -37.17
C LEU A 452 -26.03 0.57 -37.75
N GLU A 453 -26.95 1.40 -37.24
CA GLU A 453 -28.34 1.37 -37.70
C GLU A 453 -28.50 1.62 -39.21
N ASN A 454 -27.59 2.45 -39.75
CA ASN A 454 -27.54 2.69 -41.23
C ASN A 454 -26.64 1.73 -41.98
N ILE A 455 -25.78 0.96 -41.31
CA ILE A 455 -24.76 0.09 -41.90
C ILE A 455 -25.26 -1.37 -41.96
N LEU A 456 -26.09 -1.80 -41.01
CA LEU A 456 -26.67 -3.15 -40.95
C LEU A 456 -27.72 -3.42 -42.06
N LEU A 457 -27.98 -2.46 -42.93
CA LEU A 457 -28.79 -2.68 -44.14
C LEU A 457 -28.04 -3.47 -45.22
N GLU A 458 -26.74 -3.65 -45.08
CA GLU A 458 -25.89 -4.43 -45.97
C GLU A 458 -25.97 -5.92 -45.59
N GLY A 459 -26.56 -6.73 -46.40
CA GLY A 459 -26.88 -8.14 -46.10
C GLY A 459 -25.69 -9.05 -45.82
N HIS A 460 -24.45 -8.60 -46.11
CA HIS A 460 -23.21 -9.33 -45.80
C HIS A 460 -22.53 -8.91 -44.49
N VAL A 461 -23.10 -7.92 -43.75
CA VAL A 461 -22.54 -7.46 -42.48
C VAL A 461 -23.32 -8.06 -41.32
N LYS A 462 -22.61 -8.67 -40.37
CA LYS A 462 -23.18 -9.21 -39.13
C LYS A 462 -22.59 -8.51 -37.92
N HIS A 463 -23.43 -8.13 -36.94
CA HIS A 463 -23.01 -7.52 -35.69
C HIS A 463 -23.27 -8.46 -34.50
N TYR A 464 -22.23 -8.64 -33.69
CA TYR A 464 -22.25 -9.37 -32.43
C TYR A 464 -21.88 -8.43 -31.30
N LYS A 465 -22.64 -8.45 -30.21
CA LYS A 465 -22.31 -7.65 -29.03
C LYS A 465 -20.96 -8.04 -28.46
N SER A 466 -20.37 -7.11 -27.71
CA SER A 466 -19.14 -7.36 -26.95
C SER A 466 -19.24 -8.63 -26.11
N THR A 467 -18.24 -9.49 -26.21
CA THR A 467 -18.22 -10.77 -25.50
C THR A 467 -16.84 -11.06 -24.94
N TRP A 468 -16.81 -11.84 -23.86
CA TRP A 468 -15.57 -12.42 -23.33
C TRP A 468 -15.01 -13.52 -24.24
N ASP A 469 -15.88 -14.23 -24.93
CA ASP A 469 -15.55 -15.43 -25.74
C ASP A 469 -15.18 -15.05 -27.20
N VAL A 470 -14.35 -14.01 -27.36
CA VAL A 470 -13.92 -13.52 -28.68
C VAL A 470 -13.21 -14.62 -29.51
N GLU A 471 -12.52 -15.53 -28.83
CA GLU A 471 -11.84 -16.67 -29.47
C GLU A 471 -12.77 -17.58 -30.26
N LYS A 472 -14.09 -17.53 -30.03
CA LYS A 472 -15.08 -18.28 -30.81
C LYS A 472 -15.30 -17.72 -32.22
N PHE A 473 -14.81 -16.51 -32.47
CA PHE A 473 -14.91 -15.81 -33.74
C PHE A 473 -13.57 -15.83 -34.51
N ILE A 474 -12.49 -16.27 -33.89
CA ILE A 474 -11.14 -16.37 -34.44
C ILE A 474 -10.86 -17.83 -34.85
#